data_847167d98ab965c58ddde33a84c71709
#
_entry.id   847167d98ab965c58ddde33a84c71709
#
_cell.length_a   1.000
_cell.length_b   1.000
_cell.length_c   1.000
_cell.angle_alpha   90.00
_cell.angle_beta   90.00
_cell.angle_gamma   90.00
#
_symmetry.space_group_name_H-M   'P 1'
#
loop_
_entity.id
_entity.type
_entity.pdbx_description
1 polymer ?
#
loop_
_entity_poly.entity_id
_entity_poly.type
_entity_poly.pdbx_seq_one_letter_code
_entity_poly.pdbx_strand_id
1 'polypeptide(L)'
;GLNRTVKLNFLSDDSEEQESRLKLMKVLSPSKDKIDTLYNLLCTLGSSSSIVFCNHRDAVDRVHQLLADKKLLAERFHGGMEQPDRERALYKFRNGSCHVLISTDLAARGLDIPEVGHIIHYHLPVNEEAFTHRNGRTARWDATGTSYLILHAEEKLPSYIPEEMETVALPENPPRPPKSLWATIYIGKGKKE
;
A
#
# COMPACT_ATOMS: atom_id res chain seq x y z
N GLY A 1 17.23 17.32 3.01
CA GLY A 1 16.00 17.50 3.62
C GLY A 1 15.36 16.27 4.14
N LEU A 2 15.65 15.98 5.34
CA LEU A 2 15.06 14.85 6.00
C LEU A 2 13.60 15.17 6.38
N ASN A 3 12.72 14.20 6.27
CA ASN A 3 11.31 14.35 6.67
C ASN A 3 10.54 15.44 5.93
N ARG A 4 10.85 15.65 4.66
CA ARG A 4 10.10 16.62 3.87
C ARG A 4 8.72 16.13 3.56
N THR A 5 7.74 16.98 3.82
CA THR A 5 6.40 16.80 3.31
C THR A 5 6.37 17.38 1.90
N VAL A 6 5.91 16.59 0.96
CA VAL A 6 5.81 17.02 -0.44
C VAL A 6 4.42 17.56 -0.70
N LYS A 7 4.37 18.75 -1.31
CA LYS A 7 3.10 19.37 -1.67
C LYS A 7 2.65 18.83 -3.03
N LEU A 8 1.59 18.04 -3.03
CA LEU A 8 1.03 17.46 -4.24
C LEU A 8 -0.42 17.91 -4.42
N ASN A 9 -0.76 18.35 -5.62
CA ASN A 9 -2.12 18.78 -5.94
C ASN A 9 -2.97 17.60 -6.39
N PHE A 10 -3.25 16.69 -5.47
CA PHE A 10 -4.07 15.53 -5.78
C PHE A 10 -5.50 15.64 -5.22
N LEU A 11 -5.83 16.75 -4.63
CA LEU A 11 -7.18 17.08 -4.22
C LEU A 11 -7.68 18.22 -5.08
N SER A 12 -8.99 18.36 -5.22
CA SER A 12 -9.60 19.42 -5.99
C SER A 12 -9.28 20.82 -5.43
N ASP A 13 -9.94 21.84 -5.92
CA ASP A 13 -9.66 23.26 -5.70
C ASP A 13 -9.47 23.74 -4.24
N ASP A 14 -9.80 22.90 -3.27
CA ASP A 14 -9.56 23.19 -1.86
C ASP A 14 -8.13 22.89 -1.41
N SER A 15 -7.27 22.51 -2.35
CA SER A 15 -5.90 22.09 -2.08
C SER A 15 -5.02 23.16 -1.44
N GLU A 16 -5.33 24.44 -1.58
CA GLU A 16 -4.57 25.51 -0.96
C GLU A 16 -4.69 25.50 0.57
N GLU A 17 -5.83 25.09 1.09
CA GLU A 17 -6.06 24.98 2.52
C GLU A 17 -5.57 23.65 3.08
N GLN A 18 -5.44 22.66 2.20
CA GLN A 18 -4.96 21.34 2.55
C GLN A 18 -3.51 21.19 2.09
N GLU A 19 -2.62 21.93 2.72
CA GLU A 19 -1.21 21.66 2.52
C GLU A 19 -1.00 20.18 2.72
N SER A 20 -0.47 19.56 1.69
CA SER A 20 -0.24 18.14 1.69
C SER A 20 0.63 17.73 2.87
N ARG A 21 0.10 16.94 3.75
CA ARG A 21 0.85 16.29 4.83
C ARG A 21 1.34 14.92 4.37
N LEU A 22 1.33 14.71 3.07
CA LEU A 22 1.80 13.49 2.47
C LEU A 22 3.32 13.48 2.44
N LYS A 23 3.89 12.44 3.02
CA LYS A 23 5.32 12.18 2.95
C LYS A 23 5.57 11.14 1.88
N LEU A 24 6.48 11.43 0.95
CA LEU A 24 6.91 10.48 -0.06
C LEU A 24 8.21 9.84 0.36
N MET A 25 8.31 8.53 0.26
CA MET A 25 9.52 7.78 0.57
C MET A 25 9.75 6.71 -0.48
N LYS A 26 10.99 6.47 -0.82
CA LYS A 26 11.35 5.37 -1.70
C LYS A 26 11.89 4.20 -0.89
N VAL A 27 11.58 3.01 -1.35
CA VAL A 27 11.99 1.76 -0.75
C VAL A 27 12.72 0.97 -1.83
N LEU A 28 14.01 0.75 -1.65
CA LEU A 28 14.80 0.12 -2.70
C LEU A 28 14.70 -1.40 -2.62
N SER A 29 14.35 -2.00 -3.75
CA SER A 29 14.32 -3.44 -3.90
C SER A 29 15.60 -3.91 -4.58
N PRO A 30 16.32 -4.89 -4.02
CA PRO A 30 17.54 -5.39 -4.65
C PRO A 30 17.29 -6.19 -5.93
N SER A 31 16.04 -6.62 -6.16
CA SER A 31 15.68 -7.34 -7.37
C SER A 31 14.43 -6.76 -8.01
N LYS A 32 14.17 -7.18 -9.25
CA LYS A 32 12.94 -6.79 -9.95
C LYS A 32 11.69 -7.35 -9.29
N ASP A 33 11.82 -8.50 -8.63
CA ASP A 33 10.76 -9.06 -7.82
C ASP A 33 10.79 -8.34 -6.47
N LYS A 34 9.74 -7.60 -6.21
CA LYS A 34 9.67 -6.71 -5.05
C LYS A 34 8.99 -7.34 -3.84
N ILE A 35 8.65 -8.63 -3.90
CA ILE A 35 7.82 -9.24 -2.87
C ILE A 35 8.49 -9.28 -1.50
N ASP A 36 9.79 -9.60 -1.45
CA ASP A 36 10.50 -9.65 -0.17
C ASP A 36 10.62 -8.26 0.46
N THR A 37 10.83 -7.26 -0.39
CA THR A 37 10.88 -5.86 0.06
C THR A 37 9.52 -5.41 0.57
N LEU A 38 8.44 -5.75 -0.14
CA LEU A 38 7.09 -5.45 0.30
C LEU A 38 6.79 -6.11 1.65
N TYR A 39 7.11 -7.38 1.78
CA TYR A 39 6.90 -8.11 3.02
C TYR A 39 7.63 -7.44 4.19
N ASN A 40 8.91 -7.11 3.99
CA ASN A 40 9.71 -6.43 5.02
C ASN A 40 9.07 -5.09 5.40
N LEU A 41 8.65 -4.31 4.41
CA LEU A 41 8.00 -3.02 4.67
C LEU A 41 6.71 -3.20 5.48
N LEU A 42 5.86 -4.15 5.09
CA LEU A 42 4.61 -4.40 5.80
C LEU A 42 4.86 -4.85 7.25
N CYS A 43 5.83 -5.71 7.48
CA CYS A 43 6.20 -6.13 8.83
C CYS A 43 6.71 -4.93 9.65
N THR A 44 7.47 -4.05 9.03
CA THR A 44 8.01 -2.85 9.67
C THR A 44 6.91 -1.84 10.01
N LEU A 45 5.92 -1.68 9.14
CA LEU A 45 4.78 -0.80 9.38
C LEU A 45 3.82 -1.32 10.44
N GLY A 46 3.81 -2.62 10.64
CA GLY A 46 2.99 -3.25 11.67
C GLY A 46 1.50 -3.18 11.39
N SER A 47 0.71 -2.82 12.40
CA SER A 47 -0.76 -2.87 12.31
C SER A 47 -1.41 -1.61 11.73
N SER A 48 -0.64 -0.67 11.23
CA SER A 48 -1.19 0.48 10.51
C SER A 48 -1.78 0.03 9.18
N SER A 49 -2.91 0.60 8.80
CA SER A 49 -3.58 0.23 7.55
C SER A 49 -2.80 0.70 6.33
N SER A 50 -2.74 -0.15 5.32
CA SER A 50 -2.02 0.11 4.07
C SER A 50 -2.83 -0.33 2.88
N ILE A 51 -2.74 0.42 1.78
CA ILE A 51 -3.21 -0.06 0.48
C ILE A 51 -1.99 -0.25 -0.41
N VAL A 52 -1.85 -1.44 -0.97
CA VAL A 52 -0.79 -1.79 -1.91
C VAL A 52 -1.37 -1.74 -3.31
N PHE A 53 -0.83 -0.88 -4.16
CA PHE A 53 -1.31 -0.70 -5.53
C PHE A 53 -0.46 -1.46 -6.53
N CYS A 54 -1.13 -2.24 -7.35
CA CYS A 54 -0.57 -2.94 -8.51
C CYS A 54 -1.26 -2.45 -9.77
N ASN A 55 -0.55 -2.49 -10.90
CA ASN A 55 -1.10 -2.01 -12.17
C ASN A 55 -2.05 -3.00 -12.84
N HIS A 56 -2.00 -4.27 -12.45
CA HIS A 56 -2.79 -5.34 -13.09
C HIS A 56 -3.40 -6.25 -12.03
N ARG A 57 -4.60 -6.76 -12.33
CA ARG A 57 -5.27 -7.70 -11.43
C ARG A 57 -4.49 -8.99 -11.22
N ASP A 58 -3.77 -9.47 -12.24
CA ASP A 58 -2.93 -10.66 -12.09
C ASP A 58 -1.81 -10.45 -11.08
N ALA A 59 -1.26 -9.24 -11.04
CA ALA A 59 -0.24 -8.89 -10.05
C ALA A 59 -0.85 -8.80 -8.64
N VAL A 60 -2.09 -8.32 -8.53
CA VAL A 60 -2.80 -8.32 -7.23
C VAL A 60 -2.92 -9.75 -6.71
N ASP A 61 -3.36 -10.68 -7.56
CA ASP A 61 -3.51 -12.08 -7.17
C ASP A 61 -2.17 -12.69 -6.78
N ARG A 62 -1.12 -12.41 -7.57
CA ARG A 62 0.23 -12.92 -7.30
C ARG A 62 0.77 -12.40 -5.97
N VAL A 63 0.70 -11.11 -5.75
CA VAL A 63 1.19 -10.50 -4.50
C VAL A 63 0.42 -11.05 -3.30
N HIS A 64 -0.89 -11.17 -3.42
CA HIS A 64 -1.73 -11.76 -2.38
C HIS A 64 -1.28 -13.16 -2.04
N GLN A 65 -1.09 -14.00 -3.05
CA GLN A 65 -0.66 -15.39 -2.83
C GLN A 65 0.72 -15.48 -2.20
N LEU A 66 1.67 -14.66 -2.66
CA LEU A 66 3.02 -14.67 -2.13
C LEU A 66 3.07 -14.20 -0.66
N LEU A 67 2.23 -13.21 -0.31
CA LEU A 67 2.12 -12.78 1.08
C LEU A 67 1.46 -13.88 1.94
N ALA A 68 0.44 -14.55 1.40
CA ALA A 68 -0.19 -15.67 2.10
C ALA A 68 0.80 -16.80 2.36
N ASP A 69 1.67 -17.09 1.40
CA ASP A 69 2.74 -18.09 1.57
C ASP A 69 3.69 -17.72 2.71
N LYS A 70 3.85 -16.44 2.96
CA LYS A 70 4.64 -15.91 4.09
C LYS A 70 3.81 -15.76 5.37
N LYS A 71 2.57 -16.23 5.36
CA LYS A 71 1.62 -16.19 6.49
C LYS A 71 1.21 -14.77 6.89
N LEU A 72 1.24 -13.85 5.95
CA LEU A 72 0.80 -12.48 6.18
C LEU A 72 -0.60 -12.28 5.62
N LEU A 73 -1.51 -11.79 6.47
CA LEU A 73 -2.90 -11.56 6.10
C LEU A 73 -3.02 -10.30 5.25
N ALA A 74 -3.56 -10.44 4.05
CA ALA A 74 -3.90 -9.35 3.17
C ALA A 74 -5.17 -9.71 2.40
N GLU A 75 -5.96 -8.72 2.04
CA GLU A 75 -7.13 -8.92 1.20
C GLU A 75 -6.84 -8.37 -0.20
N ARG A 76 -7.29 -9.06 -1.22
CA ARG A 76 -7.16 -8.63 -2.61
C ARG A 76 -8.45 -7.98 -3.08
N PHE A 77 -8.32 -7.04 -4.00
CA PHE A 77 -9.47 -6.28 -4.48
C PHE A 77 -9.26 -5.84 -5.92
N HIS A 78 -9.97 -6.50 -6.85
CA HIS A 78 -9.93 -6.14 -8.27
C HIS A 78 -11.20 -6.59 -8.98
N GLY A 79 -11.42 -6.07 -10.19
CA GLY A 79 -12.65 -6.27 -10.94
C GLY A 79 -12.89 -7.69 -11.46
N GLY A 80 -11.87 -8.55 -11.44
CA GLY A 80 -12.02 -9.95 -11.84
C GLY A 80 -12.55 -10.86 -10.76
N MET A 81 -12.70 -10.34 -9.53
CA MET A 81 -13.24 -11.11 -8.42
C MET A 81 -14.76 -11.12 -8.44
N GLU A 82 -15.35 -12.18 -7.86
CA GLU A 82 -16.78 -12.23 -7.65
C GLU A 82 -17.23 -11.15 -6.68
N GLN A 83 -18.42 -10.60 -6.89
CA GLN A 83 -18.94 -9.51 -6.07
C GLN A 83 -18.94 -9.80 -4.56
N PRO A 84 -19.39 -11.00 -4.10
CA PRO A 84 -19.33 -11.30 -2.67
C PRO A 84 -17.94 -11.29 -2.09
N ASP A 85 -16.92 -11.71 -2.87
CA ASP A 85 -15.52 -11.72 -2.41
C ASP A 85 -14.99 -10.30 -2.29
N ARG A 86 -15.34 -9.42 -3.24
CA ARG A 86 -14.95 -8.01 -3.16
C ARG A 86 -15.58 -7.33 -1.96
N GLU A 87 -16.86 -7.56 -1.73
CA GLU A 87 -17.58 -7.00 -0.59
C GLU A 87 -16.98 -7.46 0.73
N ARG A 88 -16.62 -8.74 0.82
CA ARG A 88 -15.99 -9.29 2.02
C ARG A 88 -14.62 -8.69 2.28
N ALA A 89 -13.80 -8.55 1.23
CA ALA A 89 -12.47 -7.95 1.35
C ALA A 89 -12.56 -6.51 1.88
N LEU A 90 -13.44 -5.73 1.27
CA LEU A 90 -13.64 -4.34 1.66
C LEU A 90 -14.21 -4.21 3.08
N TYR A 91 -15.15 -5.07 3.44
CA TYR A 91 -15.71 -5.11 4.77
C TYR A 91 -14.65 -5.38 5.83
N LYS A 92 -13.80 -6.39 5.61
CA LYS A 92 -12.72 -6.73 6.53
C LYS A 92 -11.71 -5.60 6.67
N PHE A 93 -11.43 -4.93 5.57
CA PHE A 93 -10.51 -3.80 5.60
C PHE A 93 -11.11 -2.61 6.36
N ARG A 94 -12.37 -2.31 6.13
CA ARG A 94 -13.06 -1.21 6.81
C ARG A 94 -13.21 -1.42 8.31
N ASN A 95 -13.50 -2.64 8.73
CA ASN A 95 -13.71 -2.92 10.15
C ASN A 95 -12.42 -3.21 10.93
N GLY A 96 -11.27 -3.15 10.28
CA GLY A 96 -9.99 -3.38 10.92
C GLY A 96 -9.62 -4.84 11.14
N SER A 97 -10.40 -5.79 10.58
CA SER A 97 -10.04 -7.22 10.63
C SER A 97 -8.82 -7.52 9.76
N CYS A 98 -8.59 -6.72 8.72
CA CYS A 98 -7.44 -6.83 7.86
C CYS A 98 -6.83 -5.43 7.68
N HIS A 99 -5.51 -5.34 7.76
CA HIS A 99 -4.80 -4.06 7.68
C HIS A 99 -4.11 -3.82 6.34
N VAL A 100 -4.17 -4.79 5.43
CA VAL A 100 -3.50 -4.68 4.13
C VAL A 100 -4.48 -5.01 3.02
N LEU A 101 -4.75 -4.03 2.16
CA LEU A 101 -5.58 -4.21 0.97
C LEU A 101 -4.69 -4.10 -0.25
N ILE A 102 -4.73 -5.10 -1.13
CA ILE A 102 -3.97 -5.09 -2.38
C ILE A 102 -4.97 -4.84 -3.51
N SER A 103 -4.77 -3.76 -4.26
CA SER A 103 -5.78 -3.30 -5.22
C SER A 103 -5.17 -2.83 -6.54
N THR A 104 -6.00 -2.83 -7.57
CA THR A 104 -5.72 -2.09 -8.80
C THR A 104 -6.27 -0.68 -8.66
N ASP A 105 -5.78 0.23 -9.50
CA ASP A 105 -6.28 1.61 -9.54
C ASP A 105 -7.77 1.67 -9.86
N LEU A 106 -8.20 0.92 -10.86
CA LEU A 106 -9.59 0.93 -11.30
C LEU A 106 -10.54 0.46 -10.20
N ALA A 107 -10.18 -0.62 -9.51
CA ALA A 107 -11.04 -1.18 -8.46
C ALA A 107 -11.17 -0.23 -7.26
N ALA A 108 -10.10 0.48 -6.92
CA ALA A 108 -10.11 1.42 -5.79
C ALA A 108 -10.80 2.75 -6.11
N ARG A 109 -10.92 3.08 -7.39
CA ARG A 109 -11.49 4.37 -7.81
C ARG A 109 -12.98 4.44 -7.50
N GLY A 110 -13.39 5.55 -6.91
CA GLY A 110 -14.81 5.78 -6.62
C GLY A 110 -15.35 5.03 -5.41
N LEU A 111 -14.53 4.25 -4.72
CA LEU A 111 -14.95 3.52 -3.53
C LEU A 111 -14.81 4.35 -2.28
N ASP A 112 -15.73 4.11 -1.36
CA ASP A 112 -15.66 4.68 -0.03
C ASP A 112 -14.72 3.81 0.82
N ILE A 113 -13.43 4.04 0.65
CA ILE A 113 -12.39 3.37 1.44
C ILE A 113 -12.01 4.32 2.56
N PRO A 114 -11.93 3.84 3.81
CA PRO A 114 -11.49 4.71 4.91
C PRO A 114 -10.08 5.22 4.65
N GLU A 115 -9.77 6.35 5.25
CA GLU A 115 -8.43 6.91 5.17
C GLU A 115 -7.43 5.91 5.75
N VAL A 116 -6.32 5.73 5.05
CA VAL A 116 -5.28 4.78 5.47
C VAL A 116 -4.00 5.52 5.85
N GLY A 117 -3.19 4.88 6.66
CA GLY A 117 -1.91 5.46 7.08
C GLY A 117 -0.87 5.45 5.98
N HIS A 118 -0.92 4.46 5.11
CA HIS A 118 0.14 4.22 4.14
C HIS A 118 -0.40 3.82 2.78
N ILE A 119 0.19 4.40 1.74
CA ILE A 119 0.01 3.97 0.37
C ILE A 119 1.32 3.33 -0.08
N ILE A 120 1.24 2.16 -0.68
CA ILE A 120 2.43 1.46 -1.16
C ILE A 120 2.29 1.21 -2.66
N HIS A 121 3.20 1.77 -3.44
CA HIS A 121 3.23 1.57 -4.88
C HIS A 121 4.13 0.38 -5.18
N TYR A 122 3.51 -0.79 -5.31
CA TYR A 122 4.24 -2.00 -5.72
C TYR A 122 4.73 -1.85 -7.17
N HIS A 123 3.90 -1.26 -8.01
CA HIS A 123 4.26 -0.79 -9.33
C HIS A 123 4.16 0.73 -9.37
N LEU A 124 5.02 1.38 -10.11
CA LEU A 124 4.88 2.80 -10.35
C LEU A 124 3.53 3.07 -11.05
N PRO A 125 2.85 4.17 -10.73
CA PRO A 125 1.59 4.48 -11.39
C PRO A 125 1.81 4.74 -12.88
N VAL A 126 0.81 4.43 -13.69
CA VAL A 126 0.93 4.54 -15.15
C VAL A 126 0.86 5.99 -15.64
N ASN A 127 0.30 6.89 -14.83
CA ASN A 127 0.22 8.31 -15.14
C ASN A 127 0.04 9.14 -13.86
N GLU A 128 0.07 10.45 -14.03
CA GLU A 128 -0.06 11.39 -12.90
C GLU A 128 -1.42 11.26 -12.21
N GLU A 129 -2.48 11.05 -12.97
CA GLU A 129 -3.83 10.87 -12.43
C GLU A 129 -3.89 9.68 -11.47
N ALA A 130 -3.30 8.56 -11.88
CA ALA A 130 -3.23 7.38 -11.01
C ALA A 130 -2.45 7.67 -9.73
N PHE A 131 -1.32 8.36 -9.84
CA PHE A 131 -0.53 8.75 -8.68
C PHE A 131 -1.34 9.61 -7.72
N THR A 132 -2.04 10.60 -8.24
CA THR A 132 -2.91 11.49 -7.48
C THR A 132 -4.02 10.73 -6.75
N HIS A 133 -4.72 9.86 -7.47
CA HIS A 133 -5.83 9.09 -6.90
C HIS A 133 -5.37 8.09 -5.86
N ARG A 134 -4.22 7.45 -6.06
CA ARG A 134 -3.64 6.54 -5.06
C ARG A 134 -3.34 7.29 -3.77
N ASN A 135 -2.65 8.42 -3.89
CA ASN A 135 -2.24 9.20 -2.72
C ASN A 135 -3.42 9.87 -2.01
N GLY A 136 -4.50 10.12 -2.73
CA GLY A 136 -5.73 10.68 -2.16
C GLY A 136 -6.42 9.80 -1.15
N ARG A 137 -5.95 8.56 -0.94
CA ARG A 137 -6.48 7.66 0.08
C ARG A 137 -5.82 7.86 1.45
N THR A 138 -4.87 8.76 1.53
CA THR A 138 -4.16 9.09 2.77
C THR A 138 -3.94 10.59 2.88
N ALA A 139 -3.49 11.05 4.04
CA ALA A 139 -3.14 12.45 4.29
C ALA A 139 -4.27 13.45 3.99
N ARG A 140 -5.51 13.04 4.21
CA ARG A 140 -6.67 13.92 4.03
C ARG A 140 -6.86 14.79 5.26
N TRP A 141 -7.32 16.03 5.03
CA TRP A 141 -7.64 16.99 6.08
C TRP A 141 -6.44 17.22 7.01
N ASP A 142 -6.60 16.95 8.28
CA ASP A 142 -5.55 17.14 9.28
C ASP A 142 -4.65 15.91 9.46
N ALA A 143 -4.96 14.80 8.80
CA ALA A 143 -4.19 13.59 8.95
C ALA A 143 -2.88 13.64 8.19
N THR A 144 -1.87 12.96 8.68
CA THR A 144 -0.62 12.75 7.98
C THR A 144 -0.63 11.36 7.35
N GLY A 145 0.05 11.21 6.23
CA GLY A 145 0.15 9.92 5.55
C GLY A 145 1.46 9.77 4.84
N THR A 146 1.86 8.54 4.57
CA THR A 146 3.09 8.23 3.86
C THR A 146 2.79 7.40 2.63
N SER A 147 3.43 7.79 1.53
CA SER A 147 3.35 7.08 0.25
C SER A 147 4.73 6.51 -0.04
N TYR A 148 4.79 5.19 -0.15
CA TYR A 148 6.03 4.45 -0.38
C TYR A 148 6.08 3.97 -1.83
N LEU A 149 7.20 4.26 -2.50
CA LEU A 149 7.43 3.76 -3.85
C LEU A 149 8.50 2.67 -3.78
N ILE A 150 8.13 1.44 -4.07
CA ILE A 150 9.09 0.34 -4.10
C ILE A 150 9.74 0.34 -5.48
N LEU A 151 11.04 0.55 -5.51
CA LEU A 151 11.81 0.72 -6.75
C LEU A 151 12.96 -0.27 -6.82
N HIS A 152 13.12 -0.89 -7.99
CA HIS A 152 14.36 -1.59 -8.27
C HIS A 152 15.30 -0.67 -9.08
N ALA A 153 16.57 -1.05 -9.16
CA ALA A 153 17.62 -0.15 -9.68
C ALA A 153 17.42 0.33 -11.12
N GLU A 154 16.69 -0.43 -11.93
CA GLU A 154 16.47 -0.09 -13.34
C GLU A 154 15.26 0.82 -13.55
N GLU A 155 14.43 1.01 -12.54
CA GLU A 155 13.26 1.85 -12.70
C GLU A 155 13.61 3.32 -12.62
N LYS A 156 12.99 4.10 -13.51
CA LYS A 156 13.13 5.55 -13.51
C LYS A 156 11.82 6.18 -13.06
N LEU A 157 11.94 7.19 -12.21
CA LEU A 157 10.77 7.94 -11.77
C LEU A 157 10.21 8.76 -12.93
N PRO A 158 8.88 8.74 -13.13
CA PRO A 158 8.25 9.66 -14.08
C PRO A 158 8.39 11.11 -13.60
N SER A 159 8.25 12.05 -14.53
CA SER A 159 8.48 13.47 -14.26
C SER A 159 7.57 14.07 -13.18
N TYR A 160 6.38 13.50 -13.00
CA TYR A 160 5.42 14.00 -12.01
C TYR A 160 5.69 13.49 -10.59
N ILE A 161 6.70 12.65 -10.39
CA ILE A 161 7.11 12.20 -9.07
C ILE A 161 8.44 12.89 -8.71
N PRO A 162 8.49 13.62 -7.59
CA PRO A 162 9.73 14.29 -7.18
C PRO A 162 10.88 13.29 -6.99
N GLU A 163 12.05 13.65 -7.48
CA GLU A 163 13.24 12.81 -7.30
C GLU A 163 13.79 12.87 -5.88
N GLU A 164 13.62 14.02 -5.24
CA GLU A 164 14.08 14.21 -3.87
C GLU A 164 13.08 13.61 -2.89
N MET A 165 13.43 12.48 -2.35
CA MET A 165 12.68 11.86 -1.26
C MET A 165 13.61 10.98 -0.45
N GLU A 166 13.27 10.80 0.81
CA GLU A 166 14.03 9.93 1.67
C GLU A 166 13.91 8.48 1.24
N THR A 167 14.97 7.73 1.49
CA THR A 167 14.98 6.28 1.32
C THR A 167 14.68 5.64 2.68
N VAL A 168 13.76 4.71 2.68
CA VAL A 168 13.46 3.94 3.90
C VAL A 168 14.62 2.98 4.14
N ALA A 169 15.17 3.01 5.34
CA ALA A 169 16.17 2.06 5.77
C ALA A 169 15.48 0.85 6.38
N LEU A 170 15.16 -0.15 5.55
CA LEU A 170 14.57 -1.38 6.05
C LEU A 170 15.63 -2.22 6.78
N PRO A 171 15.24 -2.92 7.87
CA PRO A 171 16.16 -3.85 8.50
C PRO A 171 16.54 -4.97 7.54
N GLU A 172 17.73 -5.52 7.70
CA GLU A 172 18.21 -6.63 6.85
C GLU A 172 17.26 -7.82 6.92
N ASN A 173 16.79 -8.14 8.11
CA ASN A 173 15.77 -9.16 8.30
C ASN A 173 14.47 -8.48 8.77
N PRO A 174 13.33 -8.84 8.17
CA PRO A 174 12.07 -8.21 8.58
C PRO A 174 11.76 -8.52 10.05
N PRO A 175 11.20 -7.57 10.79
CA PRO A 175 10.74 -7.84 12.13
C PRO A 175 9.58 -8.84 12.09
N ARG A 176 9.35 -9.52 13.22
CA ARG A 176 8.20 -10.41 13.33
C ARG A 176 6.92 -9.57 13.20
N PRO A 177 6.02 -9.90 12.28
CA PRO A 177 4.79 -9.13 12.16
C PRO A 177 3.91 -9.30 13.39
N PRO A 178 3.16 -8.27 13.78
CA PRO A 178 2.21 -8.40 14.90
C PRO A 178 1.12 -9.41 14.55
N LYS A 179 0.49 -9.98 15.57
CA LYS A 179 -0.56 -10.99 15.38
C LYS A 179 -1.70 -10.53 14.49
N SER A 180 -1.98 -9.23 14.48
CA SER A 180 -3.01 -8.64 13.61
C SER A 180 -2.73 -8.80 12.12
N LEU A 181 -1.48 -9.09 11.74
CA LEU A 181 -1.10 -9.37 10.35
C LEU A 181 -0.99 -10.86 10.05
N TRP A 182 -1.30 -11.75 10.99
CA TRP A 182 -1.23 -13.19 10.75
C TRP A 182 -2.43 -13.65 9.94
N ALA A 183 -2.17 -14.49 8.95
CA ALA A 183 -3.24 -15.07 8.14
C ALA A 183 -4.16 -15.95 8.99
N THR A 184 -5.47 -15.88 8.72
CA THR A 184 -6.48 -16.62 9.46
C THR A 184 -6.22 -18.13 9.46
N ILE A 185 -5.79 -18.68 8.33
CA ILE A 185 -5.51 -20.11 8.22
C ILE A 185 -4.39 -20.53 9.18
N TYR A 186 -3.43 -19.67 9.42
CA TYR A 186 -2.33 -19.91 10.35
C TYR A 186 -2.86 -19.94 11.79
N ILE A 187 -3.71 -18.97 12.13
CA ILE A 187 -4.35 -18.92 13.45
C ILE A 187 -5.26 -20.13 13.67
N GLY A 188 -6.02 -20.51 12.64
CA GLY A 188 -6.91 -21.67 12.70
C GLY A 188 -6.19 -22.98 12.99
N LYS A 189 -5.01 -23.18 12.43
CA LYS A 189 -4.20 -24.37 12.72
C LYS A 189 -3.75 -24.42 14.16
N GLY A 190 -3.37 -23.28 14.72
CA GLY A 190 -2.99 -23.21 16.13
C GLY A 190 -4.13 -23.55 17.08
N LYS A 191 -5.35 -23.24 16.71
CA LYS A 191 -6.53 -23.55 17.54
C LYS A 191 -6.90 -25.02 17.54
N LYS A 192 -6.58 -25.76 16.48
CA LYS A 192 -6.90 -27.17 16.36
C LYS A 192 -5.94 -28.07 17.10
N GLU A 193 -4.83 -27.54 17.45
CA GLU A 193 -3.81 -28.22 18.25
C GLU A 193 -4.03 -27.95 19.73
#